data_04df20cc044e9e886bde318b6919a249
#
_entry.id   04df20cc044e9e886bde318b6919a249
#
_cell.length_a   1.000
_cell.length_b   1.000
_cell.length_c   1.000
_cell.angle_alpha   90.00
_cell.angle_beta   90.00
_cell.angle_gamma   90.00
#
_symmetry.space_group_name_H-M   'P 1'
#
loop_
_entity.id
_entity.type
_entity.pdbx_description
1 polymer ?
#
loop_
_entity_poly.entity_id
_entity_poly.type
_entity_poly.pdbx_seq_one_letter_code
_entity_poly.pdbx_strand_id
1 'polypeptide(L)'
;MLKAQGVKKTFFPGSVNEKRALRGVDLTLEDGDFATVIGSNGAGKSTFLNAIAGVFPIDSGTIEVGGVDISDMPEYKRAQYIGRVFQDPMRGTAGNMMIEENLAMASRRGQKLGLSWSSKPEQTEKFREMLKELDLGLEERMTAHVGLLSGGQRQRVAI
;
A
#
# COMPACT_ATOMS: atom_id res chain seq x y z
N MET A 1 6.89 -9.22 11.30
CA MET A 1 5.74 -9.64 12.12
C MET A 1 4.66 -8.58 12.07
N LEU A 2 3.38 -8.93 11.83
CA LEU A 2 2.18 -8.09 11.94
C LEU A 2 1.27 -8.68 13.02
N LYS A 3 0.76 -7.85 13.95
CA LYS A 3 -0.15 -8.29 14.99
C LYS A 3 -1.33 -7.32 15.08
N ALA A 4 -2.54 -7.83 14.90
CA ALA A 4 -3.80 -7.12 15.12
C ALA A 4 -4.57 -7.81 16.25
N GLN A 5 -5.05 -7.07 17.24
CA GLN A 5 -5.75 -7.63 18.40
C GLN A 5 -7.03 -6.86 18.68
N GLY A 6 -8.15 -7.56 18.75
CA GLY A 6 -9.45 -7.04 19.10
C GLY A 6 -9.95 -5.91 18.22
N VAL A 7 -9.54 -5.87 16.94
CA VAL A 7 -9.82 -4.73 16.05
C VAL A 7 -11.31 -4.62 15.76
N LYS A 8 -11.90 -3.47 16.11
CA LYS A 8 -13.32 -3.15 15.87
C LYS A 8 -13.46 -1.93 14.98
N LYS A 9 -14.49 -1.95 14.13
CA LYS A 9 -14.89 -0.81 13.30
C LYS A 9 -16.38 -0.82 13.04
N THR A 10 -17.03 0.27 13.38
CA THR A 10 -18.43 0.58 13.08
C THR A 10 -18.50 1.81 12.20
N PHE A 11 -19.17 1.73 11.08
CA PHE A 11 -19.46 2.86 10.22
C PHE A 11 -20.84 3.43 10.58
N PHE A 12 -20.95 4.75 10.56
CA PHE A 12 -22.19 5.50 10.83
C PHE A 12 -22.89 5.11 12.15
N PRO A 13 -22.17 5.09 13.30
CA PRO A 13 -22.74 4.66 14.56
C PRO A 13 -23.95 5.53 14.96
N GLY A 14 -25.00 4.89 15.47
CA GLY A 14 -26.24 5.57 15.90
C GLY A 14 -27.15 6.02 14.75
N SER A 15 -26.83 5.71 13.49
CA SER A 15 -27.67 6.02 12.35
C SER A 15 -28.40 4.79 11.81
N VAL A 16 -29.41 5.03 10.95
CA VAL A 16 -30.12 3.95 10.22
C VAL A 16 -29.16 3.08 9.38
N ASN A 17 -28.04 3.65 8.97
CA ASN A 17 -27.01 2.99 8.16
C ASN A 17 -25.85 2.44 9.00
N GLU A 18 -26.03 2.27 10.30
CA GLU A 18 -25.00 1.70 11.16
C GLU A 18 -24.56 0.31 10.67
N LYS A 19 -23.24 0.16 10.48
CA LYS A 19 -22.66 -1.10 10.05
C LYS A 19 -21.43 -1.44 10.91
N ARG A 20 -21.57 -2.47 11.73
CA ARG A 20 -20.46 -3.06 12.50
C ARG A 20 -19.66 -3.98 11.58
N ALA A 21 -18.65 -3.41 10.94
CA ALA A 21 -17.86 -4.08 9.91
C ALA A 21 -16.79 -5.00 10.48
N LEU A 22 -16.15 -4.61 11.61
CA LEU A 22 -15.21 -5.45 12.35
C LEU A 22 -15.70 -5.56 13.79
N ARG A 23 -15.69 -6.79 14.33
CA ARG A 23 -16.31 -7.10 15.65
C ARG A 23 -15.32 -7.66 16.66
N GLY A 24 -14.05 -7.29 16.56
CA GLY A 24 -12.96 -7.82 17.36
C GLY A 24 -12.19 -8.87 16.55
N VAL A 25 -11.45 -8.41 15.55
CA VAL A 25 -10.65 -9.28 14.68
C VAL A 25 -9.25 -9.39 15.23
N ASP A 26 -8.77 -10.61 15.35
CA ASP A 26 -7.40 -10.96 15.74
C ASP A 26 -6.67 -11.59 14.56
N LEU A 27 -5.43 -11.18 14.34
CA LEU A 27 -4.52 -11.77 13.35
C LEU A 27 -3.08 -11.59 13.80
N THR A 28 -2.31 -12.66 13.74
CA THR A 28 -0.85 -12.61 13.92
C THR A 28 -0.19 -13.22 12.70
N LEU A 29 0.76 -12.50 12.10
CA LEU A 29 1.60 -12.99 11.01
C LEU A 29 3.05 -12.80 11.41
N GLU A 30 3.81 -13.88 11.36
CA GLU A 30 5.25 -13.84 11.57
C GLU A 30 5.98 -13.41 10.29
N ASP A 31 7.27 -13.15 10.40
CA ASP A 31 8.08 -12.81 9.23
C ASP A 31 8.18 -14.03 8.28
N GLY A 32 7.87 -13.80 7.01
CA GLY A 32 7.82 -14.86 5.99
C GLY A 32 6.43 -15.49 5.81
N ASP A 33 5.46 -15.19 6.66
CA ASP A 33 4.12 -15.74 6.53
C ASP A 33 3.40 -15.20 5.28
N PHE A 34 2.63 -16.08 4.66
CA PHE A 34 1.68 -15.76 3.61
C PHE A 34 0.27 -16.11 4.08
N ALA A 35 -0.61 -15.12 4.14
CA ALA A 35 -1.98 -15.30 4.59
C ALA A 35 -3.00 -14.87 3.53
N THR A 36 -4.07 -15.65 3.40
CA THR A 36 -5.20 -15.37 2.52
C THR A 36 -6.44 -15.07 3.34
N VAL A 37 -7.10 -13.94 3.06
CA VAL A 37 -8.38 -13.56 3.69
C VAL A 37 -9.54 -13.97 2.81
N ILE A 38 -10.30 -14.98 3.25
CA ILE A 38 -11.44 -15.55 2.51
C ILE A 38 -12.74 -15.19 3.21
N GLY A 39 -13.83 -15.06 2.45
CA GLY A 39 -15.16 -14.78 2.97
C GLY A 39 -16.09 -14.19 1.91
N SER A 40 -17.39 -14.14 2.19
CA SER A 40 -18.42 -13.59 1.31
C SER A 40 -18.27 -12.07 1.11
N ASN A 41 -19.01 -11.51 0.14
CA ASN A 41 -19.09 -10.07 -0.03
C ASN A 41 -19.74 -9.44 1.22
N GLY A 42 -19.14 -8.35 1.71
CA GLY A 42 -19.61 -7.70 2.94
C GLY A 42 -19.06 -8.29 4.25
N ALA A 43 -18.28 -9.38 4.22
CA ALA A 43 -17.71 -10.02 5.42
C ALA A 43 -16.62 -9.17 6.16
N GLY A 44 -16.30 -7.98 5.66
CA GLY A 44 -15.31 -7.10 6.32
C GLY A 44 -13.86 -7.26 5.83
N LYS A 45 -13.58 -8.12 4.84
CA LYS A 45 -12.22 -8.35 4.33
C LYS A 45 -11.48 -7.06 3.95
N SER A 46 -12.06 -6.29 3.03
CA SER A 46 -11.48 -5.01 2.60
C SER A 46 -11.46 -3.98 3.73
N THR A 47 -12.43 -4.04 4.65
CA THR A 47 -12.43 -3.18 5.83
C THR A 47 -11.25 -3.48 6.72
N PHE A 48 -10.95 -4.76 6.97
CA PHE A 48 -9.80 -5.16 7.79
C PHE A 48 -8.47 -4.76 7.15
N LEU A 49 -8.29 -5.02 5.85
CA LEU A 49 -7.09 -4.59 5.12
C LEU A 49 -6.92 -3.06 5.11
N ASN A 50 -8.02 -2.32 4.95
CA ASN A 50 -8.03 -0.86 5.02
C ASN A 50 -7.75 -0.33 6.44
N ALA A 51 -8.20 -1.03 7.49
CA ALA A 51 -7.89 -0.70 8.88
C ALA A 51 -6.38 -0.87 9.16
N ILE A 52 -5.77 -1.95 8.69
CA ILE A 52 -4.32 -2.16 8.76
C ILE A 52 -3.57 -1.04 8.02
N ALA A 53 -4.00 -0.70 6.81
CA ALA A 53 -3.39 0.36 6.01
C ALA A 53 -3.59 1.78 6.57
N GLY A 54 -4.56 1.98 7.50
CA GLY A 54 -4.83 3.29 8.11
C GLY A 54 -5.70 4.22 7.28
N VAL A 55 -6.50 3.67 6.36
CA VAL A 55 -7.44 4.47 5.52
C VAL A 55 -8.50 5.18 6.38
N PHE A 56 -8.80 4.62 7.53
CA PHE A 56 -9.68 5.19 8.55
C PHE A 56 -9.24 4.74 9.94
N PRO A 57 -9.56 5.47 11.01
CA PRO A 57 -9.26 5.05 12.38
C PRO A 57 -10.11 3.83 12.77
N ILE A 58 -9.53 2.94 13.57
CA ILE A 58 -10.25 1.86 14.24
C ILE A 58 -11.00 2.41 15.47
N ASP A 59 -12.06 1.74 15.89
CA ASP A 59 -12.83 2.16 17.07
C ASP A 59 -12.23 1.61 18.38
N SER A 60 -11.61 0.43 18.31
CA SER A 60 -10.85 -0.19 19.41
C SER A 60 -9.97 -1.32 18.88
N GLY A 61 -9.06 -1.80 19.72
CA GLY A 61 -8.05 -2.80 19.41
C GLY A 61 -6.70 -2.19 19.11
N THR A 62 -5.72 -3.01 18.76
CA THR A 62 -4.35 -2.58 18.45
C THR A 62 -3.89 -3.21 17.14
N ILE A 63 -3.03 -2.50 16.43
CA ILE A 63 -2.33 -2.98 15.23
C ILE A 63 -0.86 -2.63 15.35
N GLU A 64 -0.01 -3.65 15.35
CA GLU A 64 1.45 -3.52 15.47
C GLU A 64 2.14 -4.10 14.23
N VAL A 65 3.20 -3.44 13.77
CA VAL A 65 4.07 -3.94 12.69
C VAL A 65 5.51 -3.81 13.11
N GLY A 66 6.25 -4.93 13.10
CA GLY A 66 7.64 -4.95 13.54
C GLY A 66 7.86 -4.46 14.97
N GLY A 67 6.88 -4.68 15.88
CA GLY A 67 6.92 -4.21 17.27
C GLY A 67 6.55 -2.72 17.45
N VAL A 68 6.15 -2.05 16.38
CA VAL A 68 5.70 -0.65 16.45
C VAL A 68 4.17 -0.60 16.41
N ASP A 69 3.56 0.02 17.42
CA ASP A 69 2.12 0.28 17.41
C ASP A 69 1.79 1.36 16.37
N ILE A 70 0.96 0.97 15.41
CA ILE A 70 0.51 1.85 14.33
C ILE A 70 -0.98 2.19 14.43
N SER A 71 -1.67 1.78 15.48
CA SER A 71 -3.14 1.86 15.63
C SER A 71 -3.70 3.25 15.33
N ASP A 72 -3.05 4.30 15.84
CA ASP A 72 -3.46 5.70 15.67
C ASP A 72 -2.66 6.44 14.58
N MET A 73 -1.76 5.73 13.89
CA MET A 73 -0.96 6.38 12.83
C MET A 73 -1.82 6.60 11.58
N PRO A 74 -1.78 7.80 10.96
CA PRO A 74 -2.42 8.05 9.69
C PRO A 74 -1.73 7.27 8.55
N GLU A 75 -2.46 7.01 7.47
CA GLU A 75 -2.04 6.19 6.32
C GLU A 75 -0.64 6.54 5.80
N TYR A 76 -0.33 7.84 5.64
CA TYR A 76 0.96 8.28 5.11
C TYR A 76 2.16 7.94 6.03
N LYS A 77 1.94 7.85 7.34
CA LYS A 77 2.97 7.41 8.29
C LYS A 77 3.12 5.88 8.29
N ARG A 78 2.01 5.14 8.13
CA ARG A 78 2.06 3.68 8.03
C ARG A 78 2.75 3.20 6.76
N ALA A 79 2.78 4.03 5.72
CA ALA A 79 3.42 3.71 4.45
C ALA A 79 4.92 3.35 4.57
N GLN A 80 5.60 3.74 5.65
CA GLN A 80 6.99 3.31 5.90
C GLN A 80 7.10 1.85 6.37
N TYR A 81 6.02 1.29 6.92
CA TYR A 81 5.98 -0.07 7.45
C TYR A 81 5.22 -1.05 6.55
N ILE A 82 4.26 -0.54 5.76
CA ILE A 82 3.31 -1.36 5.00
C ILE A 82 3.37 -0.98 3.52
N GLY A 83 3.69 -1.93 2.66
CA GLY A 83 3.47 -1.83 1.22
C GLY A 83 2.03 -2.23 0.87
N ARG A 84 1.40 -1.51 -0.03
CA ARG A 84 0.05 -1.82 -0.50
C ARG A 84 0.01 -1.88 -2.01
N VAL A 85 -0.49 -2.99 -2.53
CA VAL A 85 -0.82 -3.17 -3.95
C VAL A 85 -2.34 -3.11 -4.10
N PHE A 86 -2.82 -2.28 -5.01
CA PHE A 86 -4.25 -2.14 -5.29
C PHE A 86 -4.68 -3.12 -6.38
N GLN A 87 -5.93 -3.56 -6.32
CA GLN A 87 -6.54 -4.39 -7.38
C GLN A 87 -6.60 -3.61 -8.70
N ASP A 88 -6.87 -2.30 -8.64
CA ASP A 88 -6.82 -1.40 -9.77
C ASP A 88 -5.43 -0.73 -9.82
N PRO A 89 -4.58 -1.02 -10.83
CA PRO A 89 -3.24 -0.45 -10.92
C PRO A 89 -3.25 1.07 -11.12
N MET A 90 -4.40 1.64 -11.54
CA MET A 90 -4.55 3.09 -11.68
C MET A 90 -4.50 3.82 -10.31
N ARG A 91 -4.82 3.12 -9.24
CA ARG A 91 -4.79 3.68 -7.88
C ARG A 91 -3.40 3.63 -7.23
N GLY A 92 -2.53 2.80 -7.72
CA GLY A 92 -1.16 2.63 -7.21
C GLY A 92 -0.10 3.48 -7.91
N THR A 93 -0.46 4.18 -8.99
CA THR A 93 0.49 4.93 -9.81
C THR A 93 -0.03 6.30 -10.23
N ALA A 94 0.86 7.27 -10.39
CA ALA A 94 0.55 8.58 -10.95
C ALA A 94 0.63 8.51 -12.48
N GLY A 95 -0.51 8.35 -13.16
CA GLY A 95 -0.59 8.11 -14.61
C GLY A 95 0.02 9.21 -15.48
N ASN A 96 -0.03 10.46 -15.02
CA ASN A 96 0.53 11.63 -15.72
C ASN A 96 2.03 11.84 -15.47
N MET A 97 2.65 10.99 -14.68
CA MET A 97 4.08 11.02 -14.40
C MET A 97 4.81 9.90 -15.15
N MET A 98 6.09 10.10 -15.38
CA MET A 98 6.97 9.12 -16.01
C MET A 98 7.17 7.89 -15.11
N ILE A 99 7.61 6.79 -15.68
CA ILE A 99 7.96 5.56 -14.92
C ILE A 99 9.01 5.90 -13.87
N GLU A 100 10.11 6.54 -14.24
CA GLU A 100 11.18 6.92 -13.32
C GLU A 100 10.71 7.84 -12.19
N GLU A 101 9.79 8.75 -12.46
CA GLU A 101 9.22 9.63 -11.43
C GLU A 101 8.36 8.87 -10.42
N ASN A 102 7.55 7.90 -10.89
CA ASN A 102 6.77 7.02 -10.02
C ASN A 102 7.69 6.19 -9.11
N LEU A 103 8.76 5.61 -9.66
CA LEU A 103 9.74 4.83 -8.91
C LEU A 103 10.52 5.71 -7.91
N ALA A 104 10.88 6.94 -8.32
CA ALA A 104 11.54 7.90 -7.44
C ALA A 104 10.66 8.31 -6.26
N MET A 105 9.35 8.50 -6.46
CA MET A 105 8.41 8.74 -5.37
C MET A 105 8.31 7.53 -4.44
N ALA A 106 8.18 6.32 -4.99
CA ALA A 106 8.08 5.11 -4.20
C ALA A 106 9.34 4.87 -3.36
N SER A 107 10.52 5.11 -3.90
CA SER A 107 11.82 4.94 -3.21
C SER A 107 12.00 5.91 -2.03
N ARG A 108 11.28 7.02 -1.99
CA ARG A 108 11.32 8.01 -0.91
C ARG A 108 10.28 7.77 0.19
N ARG A 109 9.57 6.67 0.13
CA ARG A 109 8.58 6.29 1.14
C ARG A 109 9.21 6.29 2.54
N GLY A 110 8.58 6.99 3.50
CA GLY A 110 9.08 7.09 4.88
C GLY A 110 10.30 7.98 5.09
N GLN A 111 10.85 8.59 4.04
CA GLN A 111 11.98 9.49 4.16
C GLN A 111 11.53 10.96 4.28
N LYS A 112 12.33 11.79 4.94
CA LYS A 112 12.11 13.24 4.94
C LYS A 112 12.39 13.78 3.55
N LEU A 113 11.39 14.41 2.94
CA LEU A 113 11.54 15.06 1.65
C LEU A 113 12.32 16.35 1.79
N GLY A 114 13.48 16.44 1.12
CA GLY A 114 14.27 17.66 0.97
C GLY A 114 14.07 18.26 -0.43
N LEU A 115 14.58 19.47 -0.65
CA LEU A 115 14.64 20.14 -1.96
C LEU A 115 15.79 19.55 -2.82
N SER A 116 15.76 18.24 -3.06
CA SER A 116 16.73 17.60 -3.96
C SER A 116 16.03 17.17 -5.26
N TRP A 117 16.76 17.17 -6.37
CA TRP A 117 16.27 16.67 -7.66
C TRP A 117 15.70 15.25 -7.50
N SER A 118 14.62 14.97 -8.23
CA SER A 118 13.83 13.75 -8.07
C SER A 118 14.62 12.48 -8.37
N SER A 119 15.63 12.54 -9.24
CA SER A 119 16.39 11.39 -9.70
C SER A 119 17.85 11.75 -9.86
N LYS A 120 18.74 10.99 -9.22
CA LYS A 120 20.18 11.01 -9.48
C LYS A 120 20.47 9.94 -10.54
N PRO A 121 21.51 10.11 -11.39
CA PRO A 121 21.86 9.11 -12.42
C PRO A 121 22.01 7.67 -11.88
N GLU A 122 22.64 7.53 -10.72
CA GLU A 122 22.81 6.24 -10.03
C GLU A 122 21.48 5.60 -9.64
N GLN A 123 20.50 6.40 -9.24
CA GLN A 123 19.17 5.93 -8.85
C GLN A 123 18.36 5.50 -10.06
N THR A 124 18.49 6.25 -11.18
CA THR A 124 17.84 5.88 -12.45
C THR A 124 18.37 4.55 -12.98
N GLU A 125 19.70 4.30 -12.87
CA GLU A 125 20.27 3.02 -13.30
C GLU A 125 19.78 1.86 -12.43
N LYS A 126 19.70 2.05 -11.11
CA LYS A 126 19.12 1.05 -10.21
C LYS A 126 17.67 0.73 -10.58
N PHE A 127 16.85 1.74 -10.90
CA PHE A 127 15.46 1.51 -11.34
C PHE A 127 15.41 0.74 -12.67
N ARG A 128 16.34 1.02 -13.59
CA ARG A 128 16.44 0.31 -14.85
C ARG A 128 16.77 -1.17 -14.63
N GLU A 129 17.70 -1.48 -13.74
CA GLU A 129 18.03 -2.87 -13.37
C GLU A 129 16.82 -3.60 -12.77
N MET A 130 16.09 -2.96 -11.84
CA MET A 130 14.87 -3.54 -11.27
C MET A 130 13.80 -3.81 -12.33
N LEU A 131 13.64 -2.93 -13.31
CA LEU A 131 12.66 -3.11 -14.38
C LEU A 131 13.07 -4.22 -15.37
N LYS A 132 14.37 -4.43 -15.60
CA LYS A 132 14.87 -5.55 -16.43
C LYS A 132 14.45 -6.91 -15.88
N GLU A 133 14.41 -7.07 -14.54
CA GLU A 133 13.95 -8.32 -13.90
C GLU A 133 12.50 -8.66 -14.25
N LEU A 134 11.70 -7.68 -14.66
CA LEU A 134 10.30 -7.89 -15.03
C LEU A 134 10.11 -8.41 -16.48
N ASP A 135 11.14 -8.31 -17.30
CA ASP A 135 11.16 -8.76 -18.73
C ASP A 135 9.97 -8.21 -19.56
N LEU A 136 9.74 -6.89 -19.46
CA LEU A 136 8.63 -6.18 -20.14
C LEU A 136 9.08 -5.02 -21.03
N GLY A 137 10.38 -4.81 -21.20
CA GLY A 137 10.95 -3.70 -21.97
C GLY A 137 10.66 -2.32 -21.35
N LEU A 138 10.33 -2.26 -20.06
CA LEU A 138 10.04 -1.01 -19.35
C LEU A 138 11.32 -0.23 -19.04
N GLU A 139 12.44 -0.89 -18.91
CA GLU A 139 13.78 -0.32 -18.69
C GLU A 139 14.22 0.61 -19.82
N GLU A 140 13.71 0.42 -21.03
CA GLU A 140 13.98 1.28 -22.20
C GLU A 140 13.00 2.46 -22.30
N ARG A 141 11.94 2.44 -21.48
CA ARG A 141 10.82 3.39 -21.52
C ARG A 141 10.66 4.21 -20.25
N MET A 142 11.74 4.46 -19.53
CA MET A 142 11.75 5.16 -18.23
C MET A 142 11.05 6.51 -18.27
N THR A 143 11.14 7.22 -19.38
CA THR A 143 10.51 8.54 -19.59
C THR A 143 9.09 8.47 -20.15
N ALA A 144 8.55 7.26 -20.39
CA ALA A 144 7.16 7.13 -20.81
C ALA A 144 6.21 7.40 -19.65
N HIS A 145 5.09 8.07 -19.92
CA HIS A 145 4.03 8.27 -18.93
C HIS A 145 3.37 6.93 -18.58
N VAL A 146 3.22 6.67 -17.28
CA VAL A 146 2.63 5.41 -16.78
C VAL A 146 1.20 5.22 -17.28
N GLY A 147 0.47 6.31 -17.53
CA GLY A 147 -0.88 6.25 -18.11
C GLY A 147 -0.97 5.63 -19.51
N LEU A 148 0.14 5.59 -20.26
CA LEU A 148 0.21 5.01 -21.61
C LEU A 148 0.56 3.51 -21.60
N LEU A 149 0.83 2.95 -20.43
CA LEU A 149 1.15 1.54 -20.27
C LEU A 149 -0.12 0.68 -20.32
N SER A 150 0.02 -0.57 -20.79
CA SER A 150 -1.04 -1.56 -20.64
C SER A 150 -1.35 -1.84 -19.15
N GLY A 151 -2.55 -2.33 -18.86
CA GLY A 151 -2.94 -2.64 -17.47
C GLY A 151 -1.95 -3.57 -16.77
N GLY A 152 -1.46 -4.60 -17.44
CA GLY A 152 -0.46 -5.53 -16.90
C GLY A 152 0.90 -4.89 -16.66
N GLN A 153 1.40 -4.08 -17.61
CA GLN A 153 2.64 -3.32 -17.43
C GLN A 153 2.54 -2.34 -16.27
N ARG A 154 1.42 -1.62 -16.17
CA ARG A 154 1.18 -0.66 -15.11
C ARG A 154 1.11 -1.33 -13.73
N GLN A 155 0.50 -2.51 -13.64
CA GLN A 155 0.45 -3.28 -12.41
C GLN A 155 1.85 -3.70 -11.95
N ARG A 156 2.74 -4.07 -12.88
CA ARG A 156 4.13 -4.41 -12.57
C ARG A 156 4.94 -3.21 -12.06
N VAL A 157 4.66 -2.00 -12.57
CA VAL A 157 5.27 -0.76 -12.06
C VAL A 157 4.74 -0.41 -10.66
N ALA A 158 3.51 -0.85 -10.30
CA ALA A 158 2.87 -0.55 -9.02
C ALA A 158 3.31 -1.50 -7.88
N ILE A 159 4.00 -2.59 -8.17
CA ILE A 159 4.53 -3.57 -7.20
C ILE A 159 5.94 -3.20 -6.79
#